data_60e7c10d24eadb5aa88db6c836413555
#
_entry.id   60e7c10d24eadb5aa88db6c836413555
#
_cell.length_a   1.000
_cell.length_b   1.000
_cell.length_c   1.000
_cell.angle_alpha   90.00
_cell.angle_beta   90.00
_cell.angle_gamma   90.00
#
_symmetry.space_group_name_H-M   'P 1'
#
loop_
_entity.id
_entity.type
_entity.pdbx_description
1 polymer ?
#
loop_
_entity_poly.entity_id
_entity_poly.type
_entity_poly.pdbx_seq_one_letter_code
_entity_poly.pdbx_strand_id
1 'polypeptide(L)'
;MQDLGFWILNDVIWNKNNPMPNFRGTRFTNAHETLIWASKSEGSKYTFNYQSLKCLNDDLQMRSTWNLPICNGKERLKNNGNKVHSTQKPESLLHRIILASSNKGDLILDPFLGA
;
A
#
# COMPACT_ATOMS: atom_id res chain seq x y z
N MET A 1 2.19 12.23 -12.23
CA MET A 1 3.39 12.29 -11.40
C MET A 1 4.65 12.69 -12.17
N GLN A 2 4.88 12.15 -13.34
CA GLN A 2 6.05 12.50 -14.14
C GLN A 2 6.07 13.99 -14.52
N ASP A 3 4.91 14.57 -14.77
CA ASP A 3 4.80 15.99 -15.08
C ASP A 3 5.32 16.91 -13.97
N LEU A 4 5.37 16.41 -12.73
CA LEU A 4 5.91 17.12 -11.58
C LEU A 4 7.40 16.86 -11.36
N GLY A 5 8.03 16.10 -12.25
CA GLY A 5 9.45 15.80 -12.18
C GLY A 5 9.80 14.52 -11.40
N PHE A 6 8.83 13.79 -10.89
CA PHE A 6 9.09 12.52 -10.22
C PHE A 6 9.54 11.45 -11.21
N TRP A 7 10.46 10.60 -10.76
CA TRP A 7 10.94 9.47 -11.54
C TRP A 7 10.27 8.20 -11.05
N ILE A 8 9.49 7.54 -11.91
CA ILE A 8 8.74 6.34 -11.55
C ILE A 8 9.71 5.14 -11.47
N LEU A 9 9.72 4.47 -10.32
CA LEU A 9 10.53 3.28 -10.07
C LEU A 9 9.75 2.02 -10.36
N ASN A 10 8.54 1.91 -9.82
CA ASN A 10 7.64 0.77 -10.02
C ASN A 10 6.19 1.21 -9.86
N ASP A 11 5.31 0.46 -10.49
CA ASP A 11 3.94 0.32 -10.01
C ASP A 11 3.87 -0.92 -9.12
N VAL A 12 2.96 -0.91 -8.16
CA VAL A 12 2.69 -2.04 -7.27
C VAL A 12 1.19 -2.29 -7.27
N ILE A 13 0.80 -3.53 -7.51
CA ILE A 13 -0.61 -3.93 -7.51
C ILE A 13 -0.92 -4.57 -6.17
N TRP A 14 -1.80 -3.94 -5.39
CA TRP A 14 -2.34 -4.54 -4.19
C TRP A 14 -3.57 -5.34 -4.55
N ASN A 15 -3.44 -6.67 -4.56
CA ASN A 15 -4.55 -7.59 -4.74
C ASN A 15 -5.28 -7.77 -3.41
N LYS A 16 -6.55 -7.41 -3.38
CA LYS A 16 -7.38 -7.58 -2.19
C LYS A 16 -7.87 -9.02 -2.13
N ASN A 17 -7.47 -9.76 -1.09
CA ASN A 17 -7.88 -11.17 -0.95
C ASN A 17 -9.38 -11.31 -0.70
N ASN A 18 -9.99 -10.30 -0.10
CA ASN A 18 -11.39 -10.30 0.32
C ASN A 18 -12.07 -8.99 -0.09
N PRO A 19 -12.14 -8.69 -1.41
CA PRO A 19 -12.72 -7.43 -1.87
C PRO A 19 -14.23 -7.38 -1.62
N MET A 20 -14.76 -6.16 -1.50
CA MET A 20 -16.20 -5.97 -1.47
C MET A 20 -16.78 -6.27 -2.85
N PRO A 21 -17.80 -7.12 -2.94
CA PRO A 21 -18.38 -7.47 -4.25
C PRO A 21 -19.12 -6.29 -4.86
N ASN A 22 -19.33 -6.37 -6.18
CA ASN A 22 -20.26 -5.47 -6.87
C ASN A 22 -21.67 -6.02 -6.65
N PHE A 23 -22.40 -5.45 -5.71
CA PHE A 23 -23.70 -5.95 -5.28
C PHE A 23 -24.78 -5.89 -6.36
N ARG A 24 -24.64 -4.98 -7.33
CA ARG A 24 -25.57 -4.89 -8.45
C ARG A 24 -25.30 -5.92 -9.55
N GLY A 25 -24.13 -6.55 -9.53
CA GLY A 25 -23.76 -7.53 -10.54
C GLY A 25 -23.60 -6.97 -11.94
N THR A 26 -23.27 -5.69 -12.07
CA THR A 26 -23.16 -4.99 -13.35
C THR A 26 -21.73 -4.85 -13.86
N ARG A 27 -20.75 -5.13 -13.02
CA ARG A 27 -19.32 -5.00 -13.33
C ARG A 27 -18.54 -6.06 -12.59
N PHE A 28 -17.25 -6.20 -12.93
CA PHE A 28 -16.35 -7.05 -12.18
C PHE A 28 -16.18 -6.53 -10.76
N THR A 29 -15.94 -7.44 -9.82
CA THR A 29 -15.55 -7.09 -8.46
C THR A 29 -14.21 -6.34 -8.51
N ASN A 30 -14.16 -5.15 -7.92
CA ASN A 30 -12.93 -4.36 -7.87
C ASN A 30 -12.00 -4.95 -6.79
N ALA A 31 -11.00 -5.72 -7.23
CA ALA A 31 -10.19 -6.54 -6.35
C ALA A 31 -8.73 -6.05 -6.23
N HIS A 32 -8.40 -4.89 -6.75
CA HIS A 32 -7.03 -4.38 -6.65
C HIS A 32 -7.00 -2.86 -6.58
N GLU A 33 -5.88 -2.35 -6.04
CA GLU A 33 -5.49 -0.95 -6.13
C GLU A 33 -4.06 -0.86 -6.61
N THR A 34 -3.74 0.20 -7.33
CA THR A 34 -2.39 0.42 -7.83
C THR A 34 -1.69 1.49 -6.99
N LEU A 35 -0.47 1.15 -6.52
CA LEU A 35 0.41 2.09 -5.85
C LEU A 35 1.52 2.48 -6.80
N ILE A 36 1.91 3.74 -6.76
CA ILE A 36 3.02 4.25 -7.57
C ILE A 36 4.19 4.53 -6.62
N TRP A 37 5.34 3.90 -6.91
CA TRP A 37 6.58 4.15 -6.20
C TRP A 37 7.49 4.99 -7.08
N ALA A 38 7.89 6.14 -6.55
CA ALA A 38 8.70 7.09 -7.32
C ALA A 38 9.80 7.70 -6.45
N SER A 39 10.90 8.06 -7.06
CA SER A 39 11.92 8.90 -6.45
C SER A 39 11.67 10.37 -6.81
N LYS A 40 12.34 11.28 -6.09
CA LYS A 40 12.18 12.72 -6.28
C LYS A 40 12.49 13.15 -7.70
N SER A 41 13.53 12.57 -8.29
CA SER A 41 13.96 12.85 -9.66
C SER A 41 14.80 11.69 -10.19
N GLU A 42 15.04 11.68 -11.51
CA GLU A 42 15.93 10.70 -12.11
C GLU A 42 17.32 10.79 -11.46
N GLY A 43 17.87 9.65 -11.07
CA GLY A 43 19.17 9.57 -10.43
C GLY A 43 19.22 9.97 -8.96
N SER A 44 18.09 10.37 -8.36
CA SER A 44 18.00 10.61 -6.92
C SER A 44 18.23 9.33 -6.15
N LYS A 45 18.89 9.45 -5.00
CA LYS A 45 19.04 8.33 -4.08
C LYS A 45 17.69 8.04 -3.43
N TYR A 46 17.41 6.77 -3.23
CA TYR A 46 16.22 6.30 -2.52
C TYR A 46 16.57 5.08 -1.69
N THR A 47 15.74 4.80 -0.69
CA THR A 47 15.89 3.62 0.15
C THR A 47 15.04 2.49 -0.41
N PHE A 48 15.64 1.32 -0.58
CA PHE A 48 14.92 0.10 -0.87
C PHE A 48 15.53 -1.04 -0.05
N ASN A 49 14.76 -1.56 0.90
CA ASN A 49 15.23 -2.57 1.84
C ASN A 49 14.99 -3.97 1.30
N TYR A 50 15.76 -4.34 0.31
CA TYR A 50 15.65 -5.62 -0.40
C TYR A 50 15.66 -6.83 0.52
N GLN A 51 16.63 -6.89 1.44
CA GLN A 51 16.78 -8.04 2.34
C GLN A 51 15.64 -8.17 3.34
N SER A 52 15.18 -7.06 3.90
CA SER A 52 14.05 -7.05 4.83
C SER A 52 12.77 -7.55 4.16
N LEU A 53 12.52 -7.11 2.93
CA LEU A 53 11.37 -7.58 2.15
C LEU A 53 11.50 -9.06 1.78
N LYS A 54 12.70 -9.50 1.47
CA LYS A 54 12.99 -10.90 1.16
C LYS A 54 12.68 -11.80 2.36
N CYS A 55 13.01 -11.34 3.58
CA CYS A 55 12.68 -12.07 4.81
C CYS A 55 11.17 -12.23 5.01
N LEU A 56 10.37 -11.26 4.58
CA LEU A 56 8.91 -11.35 4.64
C LEU A 56 8.32 -12.27 3.58
N ASN A 57 9.06 -12.60 2.54
CA ASN A 57 8.57 -13.33 1.38
C ASN A 57 9.27 -14.68 1.21
N ASP A 58 9.39 -15.44 2.30
CA ASP A 58 9.99 -16.79 2.30
C ASP A 58 11.38 -16.81 1.65
N ASP A 59 12.19 -15.80 1.94
CA ASP A 59 13.54 -15.62 1.41
C ASP A 59 13.60 -15.47 -0.12
N LEU A 60 12.50 -15.07 -0.74
CA LEU A 60 12.39 -14.76 -2.16
C LEU A 60 12.20 -13.26 -2.37
N GLN A 61 12.72 -12.73 -3.46
CA GLN A 61 12.55 -11.32 -3.78
C GLN A 61 11.08 -10.92 -3.77
N MET A 62 10.76 -9.81 -3.11
CA MET A 62 9.41 -9.28 -3.06
C MET A 62 8.96 -8.85 -4.46
N ARG A 63 7.76 -9.25 -4.83
CA ARG A 63 7.17 -8.94 -6.14
C ARG A 63 6.38 -7.64 -6.10
N SER A 64 6.04 -7.15 -7.29
CA SER A 64 5.21 -5.95 -7.46
C SER A 64 3.71 -6.23 -7.36
N THR A 65 3.32 -7.48 -7.08
CA THR A 65 1.93 -7.84 -6.79
C THR A 65 1.85 -8.34 -5.35
N TRP A 66 0.98 -7.72 -4.55
CA TRP A 66 0.84 -8.00 -3.12
C TRP A 66 -0.57 -8.49 -2.81
N ASN A 67 -0.67 -9.66 -2.19
CA ASN A 67 -1.93 -10.24 -1.78
C ASN A 67 -2.16 -9.94 -0.29
N LEU A 68 -2.96 -8.93 -0.01
CA LEU A 68 -3.26 -8.48 1.35
C LEU A 68 -4.76 -8.24 1.48
N PRO A 69 -5.35 -8.55 2.66
CA PRO A 69 -6.78 -8.32 2.89
C PRO A 69 -7.10 -6.83 3.01
N ILE A 70 -8.34 -6.48 2.75
CA ILE A 70 -8.83 -5.13 3.02
C ILE A 70 -8.95 -4.90 4.54
N CYS A 71 -8.99 -3.63 4.93
CA CYS A 71 -9.27 -3.27 6.32
C CYS A 71 -10.74 -3.52 6.64
N ASN A 72 -10.99 -4.49 7.50
CA ASN A 72 -12.35 -4.85 7.92
C ASN A 72 -12.35 -5.44 9.34
N GLY A 73 -13.53 -5.82 9.83
CA GLY A 73 -13.69 -6.45 11.12
C GLY A 73 -13.08 -5.63 12.25
N LYS A 74 -12.28 -6.28 13.09
CA LYS A 74 -11.67 -5.65 14.28
C LYS A 74 -10.62 -4.59 13.94
N GLU A 75 -9.97 -4.70 12.80
CA GLU A 75 -8.96 -3.73 12.36
C GLU A 75 -9.61 -2.40 11.99
N ARG A 76 -10.86 -2.43 11.52
CA ARG A 76 -11.56 -1.23 11.08
C ARG A 76 -11.95 -0.35 12.25
N LEU A 77 -11.49 0.90 12.25
CA LEU A 77 -11.87 1.88 13.26
C LEU A 77 -13.32 2.30 13.09
N LYS A 78 -14.05 2.30 14.19
CA LYS A 78 -15.49 2.64 14.21
C LYS A 78 -15.79 3.60 15.36
N ASN A 79 -16.77 4.46 15.15
CA ASN A 79 -17.32 5.34 16.17
C ASN A 79 -18.84 5.12 16.24
N ASN A 80 -19.35 4.67 17.40
CA ASN A 80 -20.77 4.32 17.58
C ASN A 80 -21.28 3.34 16.51
N GLY A 81 -20.46 2.35 16.14
CA GLY A 81 -20.78 1.35 15.12
C GLY A 81 -20.59 1.81 13.68
N ASN A 82 -20.27 3.08 13.46
CA ASN A 82 -20.01 3.62 12.12
C ASN A 82 -18.50 3.65 11.84
N LYS A 83 -18.14 3.54 10.57
CA LYS A 83 -16.73 3.64 10.15
C LYS A 83 -16.20 5.05 10.43
N VAL A 84 -15.05 5.16 11.09
CA VAL A 84 -14.37 6.44 11.30
C VAL A 84 -13.89 7.01 9.96
N HIS A 85 -13.39 6.14 9.08
CA HIS A 85 -12.93 6.52 7.75
C HIS A 85 -13.35 5.45 6.74
N SER A 86 -14.07 5.85 5.68
CA SER A 86 -14.63 4.91 4.71
C SER A 86 -13.57 4.17 3.89
N THR A 87 -12.41 4.79 3.71
CA THR A 87 -11.31 4.26 2.88
C THR A 87 -10.07 3.86 3.69
N GLN A 88 -10.29 3.50 4.96
CA GLN A 88 -9.18 3.04 5.83
C GLN A 88 -8.42 1.90 5.16
N LYS A 89 -7.08 2.00 5.16
CA LYS A 89 -6.20 0.98 4.60
C LYS A 89 -5.73 0.01 5.68
N PRO A 90 -5.43 -1.27 5.34
CA PRO A 90 -4.95 -2.23 6.33
C PRO A 90 -3.53 -1.88 6.81
N GLU A 91 -3.25 -2.18 8.07
CA GLU A 91 -1.92 -1.94 8.65
C GLU A 91 -0.83 -2.75 7.94
N SER A 92 -1.15 -3.96 7.49
CA SER A 92 -0.20 -4.80 6.76
C SER A 92 0.32 -4.15 5.49
N LEU A 93 -0.55 -3.41 4.78
CA LEU A 93 -0.16 -2.66 3.59
C LEU A 93 0.82 -1.54 3.94
N LEU A 94 0.48 -0.72 4.95
CA LEU A 94 1.32 0.39 5.40
C LEU A 94 2.65 -0.10 5.96
N HIS A 95 2.63 -1.18 6.74
CA HIS A 95 3.84 -1.79 7.27
C HIS A 95 4.81 -2.18 6.15
N ARG A 96 4.31 -2.82 5.11
CA ARG A 96 5.13 -3.23 3.97
C ARG A 96 5.71 -2.03 3.21
N ILE A 97 4.91 -1.00 2.98
CA ILE A 97 5.35 0.23 2.32
C ILE A 97 6.48 0.90 3.10
N ILE A 98 6.30 1.08 4.41
CA ILE A 98 7.27 1.73 5.27
C ILE A 98 8.56 0.90 5.36
N LEU A 99 8.43 -0.40 5.54
CA LEU A 99 9.58 -1.31 5.60
C LEU A 99 10.40 -1.28 4.31
N ALA A 100 9.72 -1.22 3.17
CA ALA A 100 10.36 -1.24 1.87
C ALA A 100 11.16 0.03 1.57
N SER A 101 10.65 1.18 1.97
CA SER A 101 11.11 2.49 1.46
C SER A 101 11.71 3.42 2.50
N SER A 102 11.83 2.99 3.75
CA SER A 102 12.40 3.83 4.81
C SER A 102 13.22 3.03 5.79
N ASN A 103 14.10 3.71 6.53
CA ASN A 103 14.91 3.15 7.58
C ASN A 103 14.46 3.68 8.94
N LYS A 104 14.85 3.00 10.01
CA LYS A 104 14.57 3.45 11.38
C LYS A 104 15.09 4.87 11.58
N GLY A 105 14.23 5.73 12.11
CA GLY A 105 14.57 7.12 12.36
C GLY A 105 14.25 8.07 11.21
N ASP A 106 13.85 7.56 10.05
CA ASP A 106 13.47 8.40 8.92
C ASP A 106 12.16 9.13 9.19
N LEU A 107 12.04 10.34 8.65
CA LEU A 107 10.80 11.11 8.69
C LEU A 107 9.85 10.63 7.59
N ILE A 108 8.61 10.33 7.98
CA ILE A 108 7.56 9.88 7.06
C ILE A 108 6.41 10.88 7.10
N LEU A 109 6.03 11.38 5.93
CA LEU A 109 4.91 12.29 5.78
C LEU A 109 3.77 11.60 5.03
N ASP A 110 2.59 11.62 5.63
CA ASP A 110 1.36 11.18 4.97
C ASP A 110 0.33 12.30 5.04
N PRO A 111 0.18 13.11 3.97
CA PRO A 111 -0.75 14.25 3.98
C PRO A 111 -2.21 13.83 3.92
N PHE A 112 -2.50 12.56 3.65
CA PHE A 112 -3.86 12.03 3.57
C PHE A 112 -4.17 11.05 4.69
N LEU A 113 -3.41 11.09 5.78
CA LEU A 113 -3.62 10.22 6.93
C LEU A 113 -4.96 10.56 7.59
N GLY A 114 -5.93 9.68 7.44
CA GLY A 114 -7.27 9.89 7.97
C GLY A 114 -7.61 9.07 9.21
N ALA A 115 -6.85 8.00 9.49
CA ALA A 115 -7.12 7.11 10.61
C ALA A 115 -5.88 6.38 11.08
#